data_4597f43b2957ffe90f0613a77e60cf0c
#
_entry.id   4597f43b2957ffe90f0613a77e60cf0c
#
_cell.length_a   1.000
_cell.length_b   1.000
_cell.length_c   1.000
_cell.angle_alpha   90.00
_cell.angle_beta   90.00
_cell.angle_gamma   90.00
#
_symmetry.space_group_name_H-M   'P 1'
#
loop_
_entity.id
_entity.type
_entity.pdbx_description
1 polymer ?
#
loop_
_entity_poly.entity_id
_entity_poly.type
_entity_poly.pdbx_seq_one_letter_code
_entity_poly.pdbx_strand_id
1 'polypeptide(L)'
;MGIGIIGFLATASGLGVGGILATLFKGTIRKAAAINGICAGILLGLLFIEIIPESLQLSGVMIFGIGVLWGIIAFTVLHGFMHGEMESMNFQREQHGRAGAILALSIAIHNLPLGLSLGFGETTGMSSSLLFPIILHNIPEGLAIFIPLSLAKISFKRHIFILLAVSFPVGLGAILGSVIGASYPIFWAILLSFSIGMIISVAWKEIIMEAAGRTSFLYVLKYLILGMFVMASFLFFFPPI
;
A
#
# COMPACT_ATOMS: atom_id res chain seq x y z
N MET A 1 2.56 -8.48 22.15
CA MET A 1 3.77 -8.72 21.32
C MET A 1 3.50 -9.68 20.15
N GLY A 2 2.69 -10.71 20.30
CA GLY A 2 2.39 -11.67 19.23
C GLY A 2 1.82 -11.02 17.97
N ILE A 3 0.86 -10.11 18.13
CA ILE A 3 0.19 -9.44 16.99
C ILE A 3 1.16 -8.60 16.16
N GLY A 4 2.15 -7.96 16.78
CA GLY A 4 3.18 -7.19 16.06
C GLY A 4 4.04 -8.07 15.16
N ILE A 5 4.45 -9.24 15.65
CA ILE A 5 5.22 -10.21 14.85
C ILE A 5 4.34 -10.76 13.72
N ILE A 6 3.08 -11.08 14.01
CA ILE A 6 2.13 -11.60 13.02
C ILE A 6 1.89 -10.54 11.92
N GLY A 7 1.61 -9.29 12.27
CA GLY A 7 1.42 -8.19 11.32
C GLY A 7 2.67 -7.93 10.46
N PHE A 8 3.85 -7.91 11.09
CA PHE A 8 5.13 -7.81 10.38
C PHE A 8 5.31 -8.95 9.36
N LEU A 9 5.10 -10.20 9.78
CA LEU A 9 5.26 -11.38 8.92
C LEU A 9 4.20 -11.42 7.80
N ALA A 10 2.95 -11.05 8.09
CA ALA A 10 1.90 -10.97 7.09
C ALA A 10 2.26 -9.96 5.99
N THR A 11 2.68 -8.75 6.37
CA THR A 11 3.14 -7.71 5.44
C THR A 11 4.38 -8.16 4.67
N ALA A 12 5.39 -8.69 5.38
CA ALA A 12 6.62 -9.16 4.75
C ALA A 12 6.37 -10.31 3.76
N SER A 13 5.42 -11.20 4.03
CA SER A 13 5.06 -12.28 3.10
C SER A 13 4.37 -11.74 1.85
N GLY A 14 3.40 -10.82 1.98
CA GLY A 14 2.75 -10.16 0.84
C GLY A 14 3.73 -9.39 -0.03
N LEU A 15 4.52 -8.48 0.57
CA LEU A 15 5.57 -7.73 -0.13
C LEU A 15 6.62 -8.67 -0.74
N GLY A 16 6.98 -9.76 -0.05
CA GLY A 16 7.94 -10.75 -0.52
C GLY A 16 7.46 -11.48 -1.77
N VAL A 17 6.21 -11.94 -1.77
CA VAL A 17 5.57 -12.53 -2.96
C VAL A 17 5.58 -11.53 -4.12
N GLY A 18 5.13 -10.29 -3.90
CA GLY A 18 5.17 -9.23 -4.90
C GLY A 18 6.59 -8.97 -5.41
N GLY A 19 7.58 -8.94 -4.51
CA GLY A 19 9.00 -8.76 -4.86
C GLY A 19 9.57 -9.91 -5.69
N ILE A 20 9.24 -11.16 -5.37
CA ILE A 20 9.62 -12.33 -6.19
C ILE A 20 9.01 -12.21 -7.58
N LEU A 21 7.72 -11.94 -7.67
CA LEU A 21 7.04 -11.74 -8.94
C LEU A 21 7.67 -10.61 -9.76
N ALA A 22 8.07 -9.50 -9.11
CA ALA A 22 8.76 -8.38 -9.75
C ALA A 22 10.12 -8.80 -10.33
N THR A 23 10.89 -9.65 -9.64
CA THR A 23 12.20 -10.13 -10.12
C THR A 23 12.08 -11.14 -11.27
N LEU A 24 11.02 -11.94 -11.28
CA LEU A 24 10.71 -12.86 -12.37
C LEU A 24 10.20 -12.12 -13.62
N PHE A 25 9.79 -10.88 -13.44
CA PHE A 25 9.25 -10.08 -14.51
C PHE A 25 10.34 -9.55 -15.45
N LYS A 26 10.53 -10.25 -16.57
CA LYS A 26 11.36 -9.80 -17.70
C LYS A 26 10.45 -9.20 -18.77
N GLY A 27 9.95 -8.00 -18.53
CA GLY A 27 8.96 -7.41 -19.42
C GLY A 27 9.37 -6.09 -20.05
N THR A 28 8.62 -5.71 -21.09
CA THR A 28 8.69 -4.39 -21.69
C THR A 28 7.98 -3.36 -20.78
N ILE A 29 8.24 -2.06 -21.03
CA ILE A 29 7.55 -0.94 -20.35
C ILE A 29 6.03 -1.12 -20.37
N ARG A 30 5.45 -1.58 -21.49
CA ARG A 30 4.01 -1.85 -21.60
C ARG A 30 3.52 -2.94 -20.64
N LYS A 31 4.28 -4.02 -20.48
CA LYS A 31 3.92 -5.10 -19.54
C LYS A 31 4.01 -4.62 -18.10
N ALA A 32 5.04 -3.84 -17.77
CA ALA A 32 5.16 -3.22 -16.44
C ALA A 32 3.97 -2.31 -16.14
N ALA A 33 3.58 -1.45 -17.09
CA ALA A 33 2.42 -0.58 -16.94
C ALA A 33 1.09 -1.36 -16.79
N ALA A 34 0.95 -2.49 -17.50
CA ALA A 34 -0.22 -3.36 -17.34
C ALA A 34 -0.29 -3.96 -15.93
N ILE A 35 0.83 -4.47 -15.41
CA ILE A 35 0.89 -5.02 -14.05
C ILE A 35 0.61 -3.91 -13.02
N ASN A 36 1.22 -2.74 -13.15
CA ASN A 36 0.93 -1.61 -12.28
C ASN A 36 -0.55 -1.22 -12.31
N GLY A 37 -1.19 -1.25 -13.50
CA GLY A 37 -2.62 -1.05 -13.63
C GLY A 37 -3.44 -2.10 -12.86
N ILE A 38 -3.12 -3.39 -13.00
CA ILE A 38 -3.78 -4.48 -12.26
C ILE A 38 -3.57 -4.29 -10.76
N CYS A 39 -2.33 -4.01 -10.31
CA CYS A 39 -2.01 -3.79 -8.91
C CYS A 39 -2.80 -2.61 -8.31
N ALA A 40 -2.83 -1.47 -9.01
CA ALA A 40 -3.64 -0.33 -8.59
C ALA A 40 -5.14 -0.69 -8.55
N GLY A 41 -5.62 -1.47 -9.50
CA GLY A 41 -7.00 -1.94 -9.53
C GLY A 41 -7.35 -2.86 -8.37
N ILE A 42 -6.48 -3.81 -8.02
CA ILE A 42 -6.66 -4.69 -6.86
C ILE A 42 -6.68 -3.86 -5.57
N LEU A 43 -5.73 -2.93 -5.42
CA LEU A 43 -5.63 -2.05 -4.26
C LEU A 43 -6.87 -1.16 -4.10
N LEU A 44 -7.27 -0.46 -5.16
CA LEU A 44 -8.47 0.38 -5.14
C LEU A 44 -9.75 -0.44 -5.00
N GLY A 45 -9.81 -1.63 -5.61
CA GLY A 45 -10.94 -2.55 -5.44
C GLY A 45 -11.16 -2.95 -4.00
N LEU A 46 -10.10 -3.37 -3.29
CA LEU A 46 -10.15 -3.65 -1.85
C LEU A 46 -10.58 -2.43 -1.05
N LEU A 47 -9.98 -1.29 -1.38
CA LEU A 47 -10.25 -0.04 -0.67
C LEU A 47 -11.72 0.39 -0.79
N PHE A 48 -12.27 0.42 -2.01
CA PHE A 48 -13.64 0.88 -2.26
C PHE A 48 -14.72 -0.12 -1.83
N ILE A 49 -14.45 -1.43 -1.93
CA ILE A 49 -15.45 -2.46 -1.65
C ILE A 49 -15.49 -2.80 -0.16
N GLU A 50 -14.36 -2.79 0.53
CA GLU A 50 -14.25 -3.28 1.92
C GLU A 50 -13.87 -2.14 2.89
N ILE A 51 -12.69 -1.53 2.73
CA ILE A 51 -12.11 -0.67 3.76
C ILE A 51 -12.87 0.66 3.92
N ILE A 52 -13.28 1.31 2.83
CA ILE A 52 -14.03 2.57 2.89
C ILE A 52 -15.40 2.38 3.54
N PRO A 53 -16.24 1.40 3.15
CA PRO A 53 -17.51 1.15 3.84
C PRO A 53 -17.34 0.88 5.33
N GLU A 54 -16.36 0.07 5.73
CA GLU A 54 -16.07 -0.20 7.14
C GLU A 54 -15.65 1.08 7.88
N SER A 55 -14.73 1.85 7.31
CA SER A 55 -14.28 3.11 7.91
C SER A 55 -15.43 4.12 8.08
N LEU A 56 -16.34 4.21 7.09
CA LEU A 56 -17.51 5.08 7.16
C LEU A 56 -18.48 4.65 8.27
N GLN A 57 -18.67 3.34 8.48
CA GLN A 57 -19.50 2.82 9.57
C GLN A 57 -18.93 3.15 10.95
N LEU A 58 -17.59 3.07 11.09
CA LEU A 58 -16.91 3.35 12.35
C LEU A 58 -16.84 4.84 12.68
N SER A 59 -16.64 5.68 11.68
CA SER A 59 -16.33 7.10 11.90
C SER A 59 -17.45 8.06 11.54
N GLY A 60 -18.39 7.63 10.70
CA GLY A 60 -19.32 8.55 10.04
C GLY A 60 -18.63 9.41 8.98
N VAL A 61 -19.44 10.01 8.11
CA VAL A 61 -18.96 10.72 6.90
C VAL A 61 -18.02 11.90 7.22
N MET A 62 -18.30 12.62 8.31
CA MET A 62 -17.53 13.83 8.67
C MET A 62 -16.11 13.48 9.11
N ILE A 63 -15.94 12.56 10.05
CA ILE A 63 -14.64 12.15 10.57
C ILE A 63 -13.86 11.44 9.46
N PHE A 64 -14.52 10.58 8.69
CA PHE A 64 -13.96 9.94 7.51
C PHE A 64 -13.38 10.97 6.54
N GLY A 65 -14.17 11.98 6.14
CA GLY A 65 -13.73 13.03 5.22
C GLY A 65 -12.52 13.81 5.72
N ILE A 66 -12.52 14.17 7.02
CA ILE A 66 -11.39 14.86 7.65
C ILE A 66 -10.13 13.97 7.61
N GLY A 67 -10.24 12.70 8.00
CA GLY A 67 -9.12 11.77 7.98
C GLY A 67 -8.52 11.60 6.58
N VAL A 68 -9.36 11.31 5.58
CA VAL A 68 -8.94 11.17 4.18
C VAL A 68 -8.26 12.44 3.67
N LEU A 69 -8.81 13.62 3.95
CA LEU A 69 -8.22 14.89 3.55
C LEU A 69 -6.81 15.07 4.15
N TRP A 70 -6.65 14.80 5.44
CA TRP A 70 -5.34 14.85 6.09
C TRP A 70 -4.37 13.85 5.51
N GLY A 71 -4.81 12.63 5.15
CA GLY A 71 -3.99 11.63 4.47
C GLY A 71 -3.49 12.11 3.10
N ILE A 72 -4.37 12.72 2.30
CA ILE A 72 -4.01 13.31 1.00
C ILE A 72 -3.01 14.47 1.17
N ILE A 73 -3.22 15.35 2.15
CA ILE A 73 -2.32 16.46 2.44
C ILE A 73 -0.95 15.92 2.86
N ALA A 74 -0.91 14.98 3.79
CA ALA A 74 0.33 14.39 4.28
C ALA A 74 1.13 13.73 3.14
N PHE A 75 0.46 12.95 2.28
CA PHE A 75 1.11 12.39 1.09
C PHE A 75 1.63 13.50 0.16
N THR A 76 0.84 14.53 -0.09
CA THR A 76 1.23 15.61 -1.02
C THR A 76 2.46 16.37 -0.52
N VAL A 77 2.51 16.64 0.79
CA VAL A 77 3.66 17.27 1.43
C VAL A 77 4.90 16.37 1.33
N LEU A 78 4.75 15.09 1.71
CA LEU A 78 5.82 14.10 1.63
C LEU A 78 6.36 13.95 0.20
N HIS A 79 5.45 13.79 -0.76
CA HIS A 79 5.78 13.68 -2.18
C HIS A 79 6.52 14.93 -2.69
N GLY A 80 6.08 16.13 -2.28
CA GLY A 80 6.75 17.38 -2.63
C GLY A 80 8.19 17.47 -2.12
N PHE A 81 8.43 17.09 -0.86
CA PHE A 81 9.79 17.04 -0.30
C PHE A 81 10.69 16.06 -1.06
N MET A 82 10.15 14.91 -1.46
CA MET A 82 10.92 13.86 -2.12
C MET A 82 11.22 14.16 -3.60
N HIS A 83 10.36 14.92 -4.27
CA HIS A 83 10.54 15.28 -5.69
C HIS A 83 11.35 16.57 -5.88
N GLY A 84 11.40 17.47 -4.93
CA GLY A 84 12.18 18.72 -5.02
C GLY A 84 13.69 18.51 -5.25
N GLU A 85 14.22 17.35 -4.91
CA GLU A 85 15.62 16.98 -5.18
C GLU A 85 15.83 16.23 -6.52
N MET A 86 14.76 15.95 -7.30
CA MET A 86 14.81 15.05 -8.46
C MET A 86 15.21 15.68 -9.79
N GLU A 87 15.17 17.00 -9.92
CA GLU A 87 15.41 17.68 -11.22
C GLU A 87 16.87 17.64 -11.73
N SER A 88 17.82 17.16 -10.93
CA SER A 88 19.25 17.22 -11.25
C SER A 88 19.88 15.92 -11.76
N MET A 89 19.14 14.83 -11.96
CA MET A 89 19.72 13.51 -12.24
C MET A 89 19.49 13.00 -13.66
N ASN A 90 20.59 12.78 -14.40
CA ASN A 90 20.60 12.41 -15.83
C ASN A 90 20.59 10.89 -16.14
N PHE A 91 20.49 9.99 -15.16
CA PHE A 91 20.60 8.55 -15.40
C PHE A 91 19.29 7.80 -15.13
N GLN A 92 18.73 7.12 -16.14
CA GLN A 92 17.50 6.31 -16.03
C GLN A 92 17.55 5.28 -14.90
N ARG A 93 18.72 4.69 -14.63
CA ARG A 93 18.90 3.71 -13.56
C ARG A 93 18.68 4.34 -12.16
N GLU A 94 19.15 5.55 -11.97
CA GLU A 94 18.99 6.30 -10.73
C GLU A 94 17.54 6.72 -10.55
N GLN A 95 16.85 7.14 -11.61
CA GLN A 95 15.42 7.45 -11.58
C GLN A 95 14.58 6.25 -11.15
N HIS A 96 14.85 5.04 -11.65
CA HIS A 96 14.15 3.83 -11.21
C HIS A 96 14.44 3.49 -9.75
N GLY A 97 15.69 3.64 -9.29
CA GLY A 97 16.06 3.41 -7.90
C GLY A 97 15.33 4.35 -6.94
N ARG A 98 15.26 5.63 -7.31
CA ARG A 98 14.53 6.66 -6.54
C ARG A 98 13.03 6.42 -6.55
N ALA A 99 12.43 6.15 -7.69
CA ALA A 99 10.99 5.83 -7.78
C ALA A 99 10.62 4.68 -6.84
N GLY A 100 11.40 3.59 -6.86
CA GLY A 100 11.18 2.47 -5.94
C GLY A 100 11.40 2.83 -4.47
N ALA A 101 12.38 3.70 -4.15
CA ALA A 101 12.62 4.16 -2.79
C ALA A 101 11.49 5.08 -2.28
N ILE A 102 10.97 5.96 -3.13
CA ILE A 102 9.84 6.83 -2.82
C ILE A 102 8.60 6.00 -2.54
N LEU A 103 8.29 5.03 -3.40
CA LEU A 103 7.18 4.09 -3.19
C LEU A 103 7.35 3.33 -1.87
N ALA A 104 8.55 2.80 -1.60
CA ALA A 104 8.84 2.09 -0.37
C ALA A 104 8.61 2.95 0.87
N LEU A 105 9.05 4.22 0.84
CA LEU A 105 8.84 5.15 1.97
C LEU A 105 7.36 5.52 2.13
N SER A 106 6.66 5.82 1.04
CA SER A 106 5.22 6.15 1.07
C SER A 106 4.40 4.99 1.63
N ILE A 107 4.71 3.77 1.18
CA ILE A 107 4.08 2.53 1.66
C ILE A 107 4.44 2.26 3.13
N ALA A 108 5.69 2.44 3.53
CA ALA A 108 6.09 2.28 4.93
C ALA A 108 5.31 3.24 5.87
N ILE A 109 5.08 4.47 5.44
CA ILE A 109 4.35 5.47 6.24
C ILE A 109 2.88 5.08 6.41
N HIS A 110 2.20 4.67 5.33
CA HIS A 110 0.79 4.27 5.46
C HIS A 110 0.62 2.91 6.14
N ASN A 111 1.63 2.07 6.17
CA ASN A 111 1.63 0.80 6.88
C ASN A 111 1.56 0.95 8.41
N LEU A 112 2.02 2.07 8.97
CA LEU A 112 1.93 2.30 10.40
C LEU A 112 0.48 2.39 10.90
N PRO A 113 -0.41 3.23 10.34
CA PRO A 113 -1.83 3.23 10.68
C PRO A 113 -2.54 1.89 10.46
N LEU A 114 -2.18 1.16 9.41
CA LEU A 114 -2.71 -0.18 9.17
C LEU A 114 -2.34 -1.15 10.30
N GLY A 115 -1.07 -1.11 10.74
CA GLY A 115 -0.62 -1.88 11.88
C GLY A 115 -1.35 -1.50 13.17
N LEU A 116 -1.55 -0.20 13.40
CA LEU A 116 -2.34 0.29 14.52
C LEU A 116 -3.76 -0.30 14.51
N SER A 117 -4.43 -0.32 13.36
CA SER A 117 -5.76 -0.93 13.20
C SER A 117 -5.76 -2.43 13.49
N LEU A 118 -4.72 -3.15 13.04
CA LEU A 118 -4.55 -4.57 13.36
C LEU A 118 -4.41 -4.83 14.86
N GLY A 119 -3.62 -4.01 15.55
CA GLY A 119 -3.45 -4.10 17.01
C GLY A 119 -4.72 -3.79 17.78
N PHE A 120 -5.49 -2.78 17.32
CA PHE A 120 -6.81 -2.49 17.86
C PHE A 120 -7.77 -3.67 17.65
N GLY A 121 -7.77 -4.30 16.47
CA GLY A 121 -8.57 -5.48 16.15
C GLY A 121 -8.28 -6.67 17.08
N GLU A 122 -7.05 -6.80 17.62
CA GLU A 122 -6.74 -7.81 18.65
C GLU A 122 -7.60 -7.64 19.89
N THR A 123 -7.81 -6.41 20.34
CA THR A 123 -8.61 -6.12 21.54
C THR A 123 -10.11 -6.33 21.33
N THR A 124 -10.58 -6.30 20.09
CA THR A 124 -11.99 -6.48 19.70
C THR A 124 -12.28 -7.87 19.15
N GLY A 125 -11.28 -8.72 19.01
CA GLY A 125 -11.41 -10.08 18.42
C GLY A 125 -11.41 -10.10 16.88
N MET A 126 -11.22 -8.97 16.21
CA MET A 126 -11.28 -8.82 14.74
C MET A 126 -9.92 -8.99 14.04
N SER A 127 -8.83 -9.21 14.77
CA SER A 127 -7.47 -9.24 14.19
C SER A 127 -7.26 -10.34 13.16
N SER A 128 -7.89 -11.50 13.32
CA SER A 128 -7.76 -12.62 12.39
C SER A 128 -8.36 -12.30 11.02
N SER A 129 -9.45 -11.56 10.96
CA SER A 129 -10.12 -11.14 9.72
C SER A 129 -9.27 -10.16 8.92
N LEU A 130 -8.42 -9.36 9.58
CA LEU A 130 -7.56 -8.37 8.94
C LEU A 130 -6.27 -8.96 8.34
N LEU A 131 -5.82 -10.15 8.80
CA LEU A 131 -4.53 -10.71 8.37
C LEU A 131 -4.49 -11.08 6.89
N PHE A 132 -5.55 -11.70 6.39
CA PHE A 132 -5.59 -12.13 5.00
C PHE A 132 -5.66 -10.94 4.02
N PRO A 133 -6.54 -9.94 4.23
CA PRO A 133 -6.47 -8.67 3.51
C PRO A 133 -5.08 -8.01 3.54
N ILE A 134 -4.39 -8.00 4.70
CA ILE A 134 -3.04 -7.45 4.83
C ILE A 134 -2.05 -8.17 3.89
N ILE A 135 -2.07 -9.50 3.83
CA ILE A 135 -1.20 -10.23 2.91
C ILE A 135 -1.51 -9.88 1.46
N LEU A 136 -2.80 -9.89 1.10
CA LEU A 136 -3.22 -9.72 -0.29
C LEU A 136 -2.90 -8.35 -0.85
N HIS A 137 -3.19 -7.26 -0.11
CA HIS A 137 -2.92 -5.93 -0.64
C HIS A 137 -1.42 -5.60 -0.68
N ASN A 138 -0.62 -6.23 0.17
CA ASN A 138 0.84 -6.07 0.13
C ASN A 138 1.50 -6.76 -1.08
N ILE A 139 0.84 -7.70 -1.76
CA ILE A 139 1.38 -8.29 -3.01
C ILE A 139 1.49 -7.25 -4.13
N PRO A 140 0.42 -6.49 -4.49
CA PRO A 140 0.52 -5.37 -5.42
C PRO A 140 1.54 -4.31 -5.00
N GLU A 141 1.61 -3.98 -3.73
CA GLU A 141 2.58 -3.01 -3.21
C GLU A 141 4.01 -3.48 -3.39
N GLY A 142 4.27 -4.76 -3.09
CA GLY A 142 5.56 -5.38 -3.36
C GLY A 142 5.93 -5.33 -4.85
N LEU A 143 4.99 -5.60 -5.75
CA LEU A 143 5.21 -5.44 -7.19
C LEU A 143 5.55 -3.98 -7.54
N ALA A 144 4.78 -3.01 -7.04
CA ALA A 144 4.98 -1.59 -7.30
C ALA A 144 6.36 -1.10 -6.83
N ILE A 145 6.83 -1.52 -5.65
CA ILE A 145 8.14 -1.17 -5.10
C ILE A 145 9.26 -1.87 -5.88
N PHE A 146 9.15 -3.19 -6.07
CA PHE A 146 10.29 -3.99 -6.52
C PHE A 146 10.45 -4.05 -8.05
N ILE A 147 9.45 -3.68 -8.86
CA ILE A 147 9.63 -3.52 -10.31
C ILE A 147 10.66 -2.43 -10.61
N PRO A 148 10.51 -1.17 -10.17
CA PRO A 148 11.50 -0.14 -10.44
C PRO A 148 12.85 -0.43 -9.78
N LEU A 149 12.88 -0.99 -8.57
CA LEU A 149 14.12 -1.37 -7.91
C LEU A 149 14.89 -2.48 -8.65
N SER A 150 14.19 -3.43 -9.27
CA SER A 150 14.78 -4.47 -10.12
C SER A 150 15.34 -3.87 -11.40
N LEU A 151 14.67 -2.90 -12.02
CA LEU A 151 15.18 -2.16 -13.17
C LEU A 151 16.42 -1.32 -12.81
N ALA A 152 16.48 -0.79 -11.58
CA ALA A 152 17.66 -0.13 -11.04
C ALA A 152 18.81 -1.10 -10.72
N LYS A 153 18.60 -2.41 -10.83
CA LYS A 153 19.61 -3.47 -10.54
C LYS A 153 20.21 -3.35 -9.14
N ILE A 154 19.38 -3.07 -8.13
CA ILE A 154 19.85 -3.07 -6.75
C ILE A 154 20.20 -4.49 -6.30
N SER A 155 21.11 -4.62 -5.34
CA SER A 155 21.55 -5.93 -4.84
C SER A 155 20.43 -6.64 -4.06
N PHE A 156 20.47 -7.97 -4.03
CA PHE A 156 19.53 -8.79 -3.28
C PHE A 156 19.46 -8.40 -1.79
N LYS A 157 20.60 -8.07 -1.18
CA LYS A 157 20.64 -7.59 0.22
C LYS A 157 19.81 -6.33 0.43
N ARG A 158 19.86 -5.38 -0.53
CA ARG A 158 19.04 -4.16 -0.47
C ARG A 158 17.55 -4.47 -0.66
N HIS A 159 17.18 -5.44 -1.52
CA HIS A 159 15.79 -5.89 -1.64
C HIS A 159 15.25 -6.38 -0.29
N ILE A 160 15.99 -7.27 0.38
CA ILE A 160 15.61 -7.79 1.71
C ILE A 160 15.53 -6.65 2.74
N PHE A 161 16.52 -5.76 2.76
CA PHE A 161 16.49 -4.62 3.69
C PHE A 161 15.25 -3.74 3.49
N ILE A 162 14.90 -3.39 2.23
CA ILE A 162 13.73 -2.58 1.92
C ILE A 162 12.45 -3.32 2.31
N LEU A 163 12.34 -4.61 2.00
CA LEU A 163 11.21 -5.44 2.40
C LEU A 163 10.98 -5.40 3.91
N LEU A 164 12.02 -5.62 4.69
CA LEU A 164 11.93 -5.60 6.16
C LEU A 164 11.60 -4.19 6.68
N ALA A 165 12.21 -3.16 6.11
CA ALA A 165 11.99 -1.77 6.50
C ALA A 165 10.55 -1.32 6.23
N VAL A 166 9.96 -1.73 5.09
CA VAL A 166 8.56 -1.40 4.73
C VAL A 166 7.56 -2.19 5.57
N SER A 167 7.90 -3.41 5.98
CA SER A 167 7.04 -4.24 6.84
C SER A 167 7.09 -3.83 8.31
N PHE A 168 8.19 -3.26 8.76
CA PHE A 168 8.41 -2.91 10.17
C PHE A 168 7.33 -2.01 10.78
N PRO A 169 6.84 -0.95 10.10
CA PRO A 169 5.80 -0.08 10.64
C PRO A 169 4.49 -0.82 10.96
N VAL A 170 4.10 -1.86 10.21
CA VAL A 170 2.91 -2.67 10.55
C VAL A 170 3.12 -3.39 11.88
N GLY A 171 4.26 -4.02 12.07
CA GLY A 171 4.58 -4.70 13.33
C GLY A 171 4.61 -3.73 14.51
N LEU A 172 5.27 -2.58 14.35
CA LEU A 172 5.32 -1.53 15.37
C LEU A 172 3.93 -0.98 15.65
N GLY A 173 3.16 -0.65 14.62
CA GLY A 173 1.79 -0.17 14.74
C GLY A 173 0.91 -1.18 15.48
N ALA A 174 1.00 -2.47 15.16
CA ALA A 174 0.21 -3.50 15.81
C ALA A 174 0.53 -3.64 17.31
N ILE A 175 1.79 -3.50 17.71
CA ILE A 175 2.16 -3.45 19.14
C ILE A 175 1.54 -2.21 19.80
N LEU A 176 1.72 -1.04 19.20
CA LEU A 176 1.17 0.21 19.74
C LEU A 176 -0.36 0.16 19.81
N GLY A 177 -1.01 -0.36 18.76
CA GLY A 177 -2.46 -0.51 18.70
C GLY A 177 -3.02 -1.43 19.76
N SER A 178 -2.34 -2.54 20.05
CA SER A 178 -2.76 -3.47 21.12
C SER A 178 -2.60 -2.88 22.53
N VAL A 179 -1.65 -1.96 22.72
CA VAL A 179 -1.41 -1.30 24.02
C VAL A 179 -2.39 -0.13 24.23
N ILE A 180 -2.60 0.70 23.20
CA ILE A 180 -3.52 1.85 23.27
C ILE A 180 -4.96 1.37 23.33
N GLY A 181 -5.26 0.25 22.66
CA GLY A 181 -6.52 -0.48 22.76
C GLY A 181 -7.77 0.30 22.40
N ALA A 182 -8.92 -0.25 22.83
CA ALA A 182 -10.27 0.26 22.55
C ALA A 182 -10.60 1.61 23.24
N SER A 183 -9.66 2.23 23.96
CA SER A 183 -9.91 3.43 24.76
C SER A 183 -10.29 4.67 23.92
N TYR A 184 -9.96 4.69 22.62
CA TYR A 184 -10.17 5.85 21.76
C TYR A 184 -10.68 5.49 20.36
N PRO A 185 -11.93 5.02 20.20
CA PRO A 185 -12.45 4.57 18.89
C PRO A 185 -12.45 5.65 17.81
N ILE A 186 -12.69 6.91 18.16
CA ILE A 186 -12.63 8.04 17.22
C ILE A 186 -11.21 8.25 16.68
N PHE A 187 -10.19 8.11 17.52
CA PHE A 187 -8.80 8.21 17.09
C PHE A 187 -8.44 7.12 16.05
N TRP A 188 -8.93 5.90 16.26
CA TRP A 188 -8.74 4.79 15.32
C TRP A 188 -9.44 5.04 14.00
N ALA A 189 -10.66 5.52 14.05
CA ALA A 189 -11.43 5.87 12.87
C ALA A 189 -10.73 6.96 12.03
N ILE A 190 -10.12 7.96 12.69
CA ILE A 190 -9.34 9.00 12.02
C ILE A 190 -8.07 8.40 11.38
N LEU A 191 -7.34 7.53 12.09
CA LEU A 191 -6.12 6.90 11.56
C LEU A 191 -6.41 5.99 10.36
N LEU A 192 -7.48 5.21 10.42
CA LEU A 192 -7.91 4.38 9.29
C LEU A 192 -8.27 5.24 8.08
N SER A 193 -9.06 6.29 8.29
CA SER A 193 -9.44 7.23 7.24
C SER A 193 -8.21 7.98 6.67
N PHE A 194 -7.26 8.35 7.52
CA PHE A 194 -5.98 8.93 7.10
C PHE A 194 -5.18 7.98 6.19
N SER A 195 -5.11 6.69 6.56
CA SER A 195 -4.46 5.66 5.73
C SER A 195 -5.12 5.54 4.37
N ILE A 196 -6.46 5.56 4.32
CA ILE A 196 -7.22 5.54 3.07
C ILE A 196 -6.79 6.70 2.16
N GLY A 197 -6.71 7.92 2.70
CA GLY A 197 -6.24 9.10 1.95
C GLY A 197 -4.82 8.95 1.40
N MET A 198 -3.91 8.40 2.21
CA MET A 198 -2.55 8.08 1.79
C MET A 198 -2.53 7.05 0.65
N ILE A 199 -3.23 5.93 0.82
CA ILE A 199 -3.27 4.83 -0.18
C ILE A 199 -3.85 5.30 -1.51
N ILE A 200 -4.96 6.06 -1.51
CA ILE A 200 -5.53 6.63 -2.73
C ILE A 200 -4.51 7.51 -3.45
N SER A 201 -3.79 8.35 -2.69
CA SER A 201 -2.79 9.25 -3.26
C SER A 201 -1.60 8.52 -3.86
N VAL A 202 -1.10 7.48 -3.17
CA VAL A 202 -0.03 6.58 -3.68
C VAL A 202 -0.50 5.87 -4.94
N ALA A 203 -1.66 5.21 -4.91
CA ALA A 203 -2.21 4.49 -6.05
C ALA A 203 -2.36 5.40 -7.27
N TRP A 204 -2.87 6.62 -7.06
CA TRP A 204 -3.08 7.58 -8.13
C TRP A 204 -1.77 8.13 -8.68
N LYS A 205 -0.93 8.74 -7.84
CA LYS A 205 0.28 9.45 -8.29
C LYS A 205 1.44 8.53 -8.65
N GLU A 206 1.74 7.55 -7.77
CA GLU A 206 2.95 6.74 -7.92
C GLU A 206 2.73 5.50 -8.81
N ILE A 207 1.51 4.97 -8.88
CA ILE A 207 1.25 3.76 -9.66
C ILE A 207 0.55 4.09 -10.98
N ILE A 208 -0.61 4.74 -10.93
CA ILE A 208 -1.44 4.96 -12.12
C ILE A 208 -0.81 6.02 -13.02
N MET A 209 -0.52 7.21 -12.50
CA MET A 209 -0.02 8.31 -13.31
C MET A 209 1.40 8.06 -13.83
N GLU A 210 2.25 7.41 -13.07
CA GLU A 210 3.58 7.02 -13.55
C GLU A 210 3.49 5.98 -14.69
N ALA A 211 2.66 4.95 -14.54
CA ALA A 211 2.43 3.96 -15.60
C ALA A 211 1.79 4.58 -16.85
N ALA A 212 0.85 5.53 -16.68
CA ALA A 212 0.20 6.25 -17.76
C ALA A 212 1.17 7.15 -18.53
N GLY A 213 2.06 7.84 -17.82
CA GLY A 213 3.10 8.68 -18.44
C GLY A 213 4.08 7.89 -19.32
N ARG A 214 4.28 6.61 -19.02
CA ARG A 214 5.15 5.71 -19.80
C ARG A 214 4.43 5.01 -20.97
N THR A 215 3.09 5.02 -21.00
CA THR A 215 2.28 4.34 -22.01
C THR A 215 1.11 5.23 -22.49
N SER A 216 -0.07 5.06 -21.90
CA SER A 216 -1.21 5.97 -22.01
C SER A 216 -2.19 5.70 -20.87
N PHE A 217 -2.97 6.70 -20.50
CA PHE A 217 -3.96 6.58 -19.43
C PHE A 217 -5.01 5.50 -19.75
N LEU A 218 -5.52 5.43 -20.98
CA LEU A 218 -6.50 4.43 -21.40
C LEU A 218 -5.95 3.00 -21.32
N TYR A 219 -4.66 2.84 -21.61
CA TYR A 219 -4.00 1.55 -21.49
C TYR A 219 -3.97 1.08 -20.03
N VAL A 220 -3.54 1.94 -19.10
CA VAL A 220 -3.49 1.63 -17.66
C VAL A 220 -4.89 1.44 -17.09
N LEU A 221 -5.86 2.29 -17.48
CA LEU A 221 -7.26 2.20 -17.04
C LEU A 221 -7.89 0.84 -17.37
N LYS A 222 -7.61 0.29 -18.55
CA LYS A 222 -8.09 -1.05 -18.91
C LYS A 222 -7.65 -2.13 -17.92
N TYR A 223 -6.38 -2.10 -17.52
CA TYR A 223 -5.83 -3.06 -16.57
C TYR A 223 -6.24 -2.76 -15.13
N LEU A 224 -6.45 -1.50 -14.78
CA LEU A 224 -7.02 -1.10 -13.50
C LEU A 224 -8.44 -1.67 -13.33
N ILE A 225 -9.30 -1.54 -14.33
CA ILE A 225 -10.64 -2.13 -14.30
C ILE A 225 -10.57 -3.65 -14.15
N LEU A 226 -9.64 -4.30 -14.86
CA LEU A 226 -9.40 -5.74 -14.70
C LEU A 226 -8.99 -6.09 -13.27
N GLY A 227 -8.07 -5.33 -12.67
CA GLY A 227 -7.64 -5.53 -11.28
C GLY A 227 -8.78 -5.33 -10.27
N MET A 228 -9.60 -4.29 -10.45
CA MET A 228 -10.80 -4.09 -9.63
C MET A 228 -11.78 -5.25 -9.74
N PHE A 229 -12.00 -5.76 -10.97
CA PHE A 229 -12.87 -6.91 -11.20
C PHE A 229 -12.32 -8.18 -10.52
N VAL A 230 -11.01 -8.42 -10.61
CA VAL A 230 -10.35 -9.54 -9.91
C VAL A 230 -10.57 -9.44 -8.39
N MET A 231 -10.37 -8.26 -7.80
CA MET A 231 -10.57 -8.07 -6.36
C MET A 231 -12.05 -8.22 -5.97
N ALA A 232 -12.96 -7.64 -6.74
CA ALA A 232 -14.40 -7.78 -6.49
C ALA A 232 -14.84 -9.25 -6.54
N SER A 233 -14.35 -10.01 -7.53
CA SER A 233 -14.63 -11.44 -7.65
C SER A 233 -14.04 -12.20 -6.45
N PHE A 234 -12.81 -11.86 -6.04
CA PHE A 234 -12.18 -12.48 -4.89
C PHE A 234 -13.00 -12.25 -3.61
N LEU A 235 -13.39 -11.01 -3.30
CA LEU A 235 -14.21 -10.68 -2.14
C LEU A 235 -15.61 -11.30 -2.18
N PHE A 236 -16.16 -11.50 -3.37
CA PHE A 236 -17.43 -12.20 -3.55
C PHE A 236 -17.37 -13.68 -3.16
N PHE A 237 -16.29 -14.38 -3.54
CA PHE A 237 -16.09 -15.81 -3.22
C PHE A 237 -15.52 -16.05 -1.82
N PHE A 238 -14.80 -15.10 -1.28
CA PHE A 238 -14.12 -15.16 0.01
C PHE A 238 -14.46 -13.91 0.83
N PRO A 239 -15.73 -13.75 1.23
CA PRO A 239 -16.12 -12.58 2.01
C PRO A 239 -15.33 -12.53 3.32
N PRO A 240 -14.87 -11.36 3.76
CA PRO A 240 -14.31 -11.19 5.10
C PRO A 240 -15.37 -11.57 6.13
N ILE A 241 -14.96 -12.30 7.17
CA ILE A 241 -15.83 -12.80 8.25
C ILE A 241 -16.10 -11.68 9.24
#